data_33a7572a2b141d3a47b39197bca69b8a
#
_entry.id   33a7572a2b141d3a47b39197bca69b8a
#
_cell.length_a   1.000
_cell.length_b   1.000
_cell.length_c   1.000
_cell.angle_alpha   90.00
_cell.angle_beta   90.00
_cell.angle_gamma   90.00
#
_symmetry.space_group_name_H-M   'P 1'
#
loop_
_entity.id
_entity.type
_entity.pdbx_description
1 polymer ?
#
loop_
_entity_poly.entity_id
_entity_poly.type
_entity_poly.pdbx_seq_one_letter_code
_entity_poly.pdbx_strand_id
1 'polypeptide(L)'
;MSLAVRVIPCLDVDAGRVVKGVHFENLRDAGDPVELAAEYYRQGADELTFLDVTASSSHRQTMVDVVSRTAEQIFIPLTVGGGVRTPEDVDSLLRCGADKVGVNTAAINNPTLISRVAERFGNQVLVLSVDARREQGERHTQSGFEVTTMGGRKSTGIDAIWWVKRAQELGAGEILLNSMDADGTQQGFDLEMIKAVRKEVKIPIIASGGAGKASDFPPAIEAGADAVLAASIFHYGKVTIGEVKDAIKAAGYTVR
;
A
#
# COMPACT_ATOMS: atom_id res chain seq x y z
N MET A 1 1.65 11.10 23.17
CA MET A 1 2.19 9.77 22.84
C MET A 1 2.18 9.67 21.33
N SER A 2 3.34 9.49 20.71
CA SER A 2 3.40 9.16 19.28
C SER A 2 2.89 7.73 19.08
N LEU A 3 2.07 7.50 18.05
CA LEU A 3 1.71 6.14 17.65
C LEU A 3 2.97 5.37 17.22
N ALA A 4 3.00 4.07 17.48
CA ALA A 4 4.09 3.23 17.03
C ALA A 4 4.05 3.10 15.50
N VAL A 5 5.21 3.22 14.87
CA VAL A 5 5.37 3.05 13.42
C VAL A 5 5.21 1.59 13.05
N ARG A 6 4.55 1.32 11.93
CA ARG A 6 4.34 -0.02 11.40
C ARG A 6 5.26 -0.28 10.19
N VAL A 7 5.85 -1.47 10.14
CA VAL A 7 6.63 -1.95 9.00
C VAL A 7 5.83 -3.02 8.28
N ILE A 8 5.50 -2.79 7.01
CA ILE A 8 4.53 -3.56 6.23
C ILE A 8 5.20 -4.14 4.98
N PRO A 9 5.48 -5.44 4.92
CA PRO A 9 5.82 -6.10 3.67
C PRO A 9 4.63 -6.11 2.70
N CYS A 10 4.92 -5.86 1.41
CA CYS A 10 3.92 -5.95 0.34
C CYS A 10 4.28 -7.11 -0.59
N LEU A 11 3.30 -7.96 -0.88
CA LEU A 11 3.42 -9.08 -1.80
C LEU A 11 2.50 -8.81 -3.00
N ASP A 12 3.13 -8.58 -4.15
CA ASP A 12 2.42 -8.51 -5.44
C ASP A 12 2.08 -9.94 -5.86
N VAL A 13 0.79 -10.26 -6.00
CA VAL A 13 0.32 -11.62 -6.31
C VAL A 13 -0.25 -11.68 -7.72
N ASP A 14 0.28 -12.59 -8.52
CA ASP A 14 -0.22 -12.94 -9.85
C ASP A 14 -0.58 -14.42 -9.91
N ALA A 15 -1.84 -14.73 -10.24
CA ALA A 15 -2.32 -16.11 -10.35
C ALA A 15 -1.93 -17.02 -9.17
N GLY A 16 -1.92 -16.48 -7.94
CA GLY A 16 -1.60 -17.22 -6.71
C GLY A 16 -0.10 -17.37 -6.42
N ARG A 17 0.77 -16.69 -7.15
CA ARG A 17 2.22 -16.63 -6.91
C ARG A 17 2.65 -15.22 -6.59
N VAL A 18 3.62 -15.07 -5.69
CA VAL A 18 4.25 -13.76 -5.48
C VAL A 18 5.16 -13.46 -6.65
N VAL A 19 4.96 -12.28 -7.21
CA VAL A 19 5.75 -11.80 -8.36
C VAL A 19 6.40 -10.46 -8.03
N LYS A 20 7.50 -10.16 -8.66
CA LYS A 20 8.12 -8.83 -8.58
C LYS A 20 8.74 -8.43 -9.90
N GLY A 21 8.52 -7.17 -10.27
CA GLY A 21 9.12 -6.50 -11.42
C GLY A 21 9.44 -5.05 -11.07
N VAL A 22 10.07 -4.35 -11.99
CA VAL A 22 10.24 -2.89 -11.92
C VAL A 22 9.07 -2.25 -12.66
N HIS A 23 8.38 -1.30 -12.03
CA HIS A 23 7.17 -0.66 -12.57
C HIS A 23 6.09 -1.66 -13.03
N PHE A 24 5.94 -2.79 -12.32
CA PHE A 24 5.03 -3.91 -12.68
C PHE A 24 5.30 -4.52 -14.07
N GLU A 25 6.52 -4.43 -14.57
CA GLU A 25 6.98 -5.06 -15.80
C GLU A 25 8.02 -6.15 -15.55
N ASN A 26 8.14 -7.13 -16.48
CA ASN A 26 9.08 -8.25 -16.39
C ASN A 26 8.98 -9.01 -15.05
N LEU A 27 7.75 -9.35 -14.65
CA LEU A 27 7.46 -10.03 -13.41
C LEU A 27 8.23 -11.35 -13.30
N ARG A 28 8.90 -11.55 -12.16
CA ARG A 28 9.60 -12.79 -11.81
C ARG A 28 8.91 -13.40 -10.59
N ASP A 29 8.78 -14.72 -10.58
CA ASP A 29 8.28 -15.48 -9.43
C ASP A 29 9.20 -15.26 -8.21
N ALA A 30 8.63 -14.91 -7.09
CA ALA A 30 9.33 -14.70 -5.83
C ALA A 30 8.91 -15.71 -4.74
N GLY A 31 7.96 -16.61 -5.02
CA GLY A 31 7.59 -17.69 -4.10
C GLY A 31 6.09 -17.86 -3.86
N ASP A 32 5.77 -18.73 -2.91
CA ASP A 32 4.40 -18.93 -2.43
C ASP A 32 4.00 -17.80 -1.47
N PRO A 33 2.85 -17.13 -1.69
CA PRO A 33 2.43 -16.00 -0.86
C PRO A 33 2.16 -16.39 0.61
N VAL A 34 1.67 -17.60 0.87
CA VAL A 34 1.37 -18.06 2.23
C VAL A 34 2.67 -18.31 3.01
N GLU A 35 3.65 -18.95 2.38
CA GLU A 35 4.96 -19.20 2.99
C GLU A 35 5.70 -17.90 3.29
N LEU A 36 5.71 -16.96 2.34
CA LEU A 36 6.34 -15.66 2.51
C LEU A 36 5.63 -14.81 3.59
N ALA A 37 4.30 -14.85 3.65
CA ALA A 37 3.53 -14.17 4.69
C ALA A 37 3.88 -14.71 6.08
N ALA A 38 3.96 -16.03 6.24
CA ALA A 38 4.37 -16.67 7.49
C ALA A 38 5.81 -16.32 7.86
N GLU A 39 6.71 -16.23 6.89
CA GLU A 39 8.09 -15.79 7.14
C GLU A 39 8.16 -14.35 7.62
N TYR A 40 7.48 -13.41 6.96
CA TYR A 40 7.46 -12.01 7.39
C TYR A 40 6.79 -11.83 8.75
N TYR A 41 5.76 -12.61 9.05
CA TYR A 41 5.16 -12.64 10.39
C TYR A 41 6.19 -13.08 11.44
N ARG A 42 6.96 -14.14 11.19
CA ARG A 42 8.04 -14.59 12.08
C ARG A 42 9.17 -13.57 12.24
N GLN A 43 9.47 -12.78 11.20
CA GLN A 43 10.44 -11.68 11.24
C GLN A 43 9.91 -10.44 11.98
N GLY A 44 8.65 -10.45 12.44
CA GLY A 44 8.06 -9.36 13.20
C GLY A 44 7.45 -8.25 12.35
N ALA A 45 6.90 -8.55 11.17
CA ALA A 45 6.06 -7.62 10.43
C ALA A 45 4.86 -7.18 11.29
N ASP A 46 4.45 -5.92 11.17
CA ASP A 46 3.33 -5.37 11.93
C ASP A 46 2.00 -5.55 11.22
N GLU A 47 2.01 -5.60 9.90
CA GLU A 47 0.90 -5.86 9.00
C GLU A 47 1.47 -6.47 7.71
N LEU A 48 0.58 -7.04 6.88
CA LEU A 48 0.92 -7.50 5.53
C LEU A 48 -0.03 -6.88 4.51
N THR A 49 0.47 -6.66 3.31
CA THR A 49 -0.35 -6.22 2.18
C THR A 49 -0.19 -7.20 1.01
N PHE A 50 -1.31 -7.69 0.50
CA PHE A 50 -1.39 -8.38 -0.78
C PHE A 50 -1.96 -7.45 -1.83
N LEU A 51 -1.31 -7.35 -2.99
CA LEU A 51 -1.81 -6.64 -4.16
C LEU A 51 -1.99 -7.63 -5.30
N ASP A 52 -3.24 -7.88 -5.69
CA ASP A 52 -3.56 -8.61 -6.92
C ASP A 52 -3.23 -7.73 -8.12
N VAL A 53 -2.18 -8.09 -8.84
CA VAL A 53 -1.70 -7.33 -10.01
C VAL A 53 -2.30 -7.81 -11.32
N THR A 54 -3.08 -8.90 -11.32
CA THR A 54 -3.70 -9.46 -12.52
C THR A 54 -5.02 -8.82 -12.93
N ALA A 55 -5.76 -8.24 -11.99
CA ALA A 55 -7.04 -7.54 -12.18
C ALA A 55 -8.09 -8.29 -13.06
N SER A 56 -7.91 -9.59 -13.31
CA SER A 56 -8.79 -10.44 -14.11
C SER A 56 -9.85 -11.09 -13.22
N SER A 57 -11.08 -11.14 -13.68
CA SER A 57 -12.19 -11.78 -12.94
C SER A 57 -11.97 -13.29 -12.75
N SER A 58 -11.19 -13.95 -13.61
CA SER A 58 -10.87 -15.37 -13.51
C SER A 58 -9.89 -15.71 -12.36
N HIS A 59 -9.10 -14.75 -11.89
CA HIS A 59 -8.13 -14.97 -10.83
C HIS A 59 -8.64 -14.56 -9.44
N ARG A 60 -9.84 -14.00 -9.33
CA ARG A 60 -10.43 -13.58 -8.05
C ARG A 60 -10.59 -14.77 -7.08
N GLN A 61 -11.02 -15.93 -7.57
CA GLN A 61 -11.16 -17.13 -6.74
C GLN A 61 -9.81 -17.60 -6.20
N THR A 62 -8.75 -17.50 -6.99
CA THR A 62 -7.38 -17.82 -6.56
C THR A 62 -6.91 -16.87 -5.46
N MET A 63 -7.21 -15.57 -5.56
CA MET A 63 -6.85 -14.60 -4.52
C MET A 63 -7.62 -14.88 -3.22
N VAL A 64 -8.91 -15.20 -3.29
CA VAL A 64 -9.73 -15.59 -2.13
C VAL A 64 -9.12 -16.79 -1.39
N ASP A 65 -8.70 -17.83 -2.12
CA ASP A 65 -8.04 -19.01 -1.55
C ASP A 65 -6.71 -18.64 -0.87
N VAL A 66 -5.88 -17.84 -1.54
CA VAL A 66 -4.61 -17.36 -0.97
C VAL A 66 -4.84 -16.56 0.31
N VAL A 67 -5.82 -15.65 0.33
CA VAL A 67 -6.16 -14.85 1.51
C VAL A 67 -6.59 -15.75 2.67
N SER A 68 -7.49 -16.72 2.41
CA SER A 68 -7.98 -17.64 3.45
C SER A 68 -6.84 -18.47 4.05
N ARG A 69 -6.00 -19.07 3.21
CA ARG A 69 -4.86 -19.88 3.67
C ARG A 69 -3.83 -19.03 4.42
N THR A 70 -3.63 -17.77 4.03
CA THR A 70 -2.72 -16.85 4.72
C THR A 70 -3.26 -16.48 6.09
N ALA A 71 -4.55 -16.16 6.19
CA ALA A 71 -5.20 -15.78 7.45
C ALA A 71 -5.13 -16.91 8.52
N GLU A 72 -4.97 -18.17 8.10
CA GLU A 72 -4.74 -19.30 9.01
C GLU A 72 -3.31 -19.35 9.56
N GLN A 73 -2.35 -18.68 8.94
CA GLN A 73 -0.92 -18.74 9.27
C GLN A 73 -0.38 -17.50 9.98
N ILE A 74 -1.05 -16.36 9.88
CA ILE A 74 -0.59 -15.10 10.44
C ILE A 74 -1.62 -14.51 11.41
N PHE A 75 -1.15 -13.78 12.42
CA PHE A 75 -1.99 -13.12 13.44
C PHE A 75 -1.71 -11.62 13.51
N ILE A 76 -1.38 -11.04 12.37
CA ILE A 76 -1.23 -9.60 12.14
C ILE A 76 -2.20 -9.15 11.05
N PRO A 77 -2.61 -7.86 11.00
CA PRO A 77 -3.56 -7.39 10.02
C PRO A 77 -3.11 -7.68 8.58
N LEU A 78 -4.05 -8.16 7.77
CA LEU A 78 -3.88 -8.43 6.35
C LEU A 78 -4.70 -7.44 5.53
N THR A 79 -4.04 -6.61 4.73
CA THR A 79 -4.67 -5.75 3.74
C THR A 79 -4.64 -6.44 2.37
N VAL A 80 -5.78 -6.48 1.68
CA VAL A 80 -5.88 -7.05 0.33
C VAL A 80 -6.34 -5.97 -0.65
N GLY A 81 -5.55 -5.71 -1.67
CA GLY A 81 -5.84 -4.76 -2.75
C GLY A 81 -5.80 -5.43 -4.12
N GLY A 82 -6.28 -4.68 -5.12
CA GLY A 82 -6.41 -5.18 -6.49
C GLY A 82 -7.81 -5.70 -6.81
N GLY A 83 -8.39 -5.21 -7.90
CA GLY A 83 -9.67 -5.68 -8.43
C GLY A 83 -10.93 -5.39 -7.59
N VAL A 84 -10.84 -4.72 -6.46
CA VAL A 84 -11.98 -4.35 -5.61
C VAL A 84 -12.77 -3.22 -6.26
N ARG A 85 -14.08 -3.44 -6.53
CA ARG A 85 -14.95 -2.51 -7.27
C ARG A 85 -16.27 -2.22 -6.56
N THR A 86 -16.71 -3.09 -5.67
CA THR A 86 -18.02 -3.01 -5.02
C THR A 86 -17.90 -3.30 -3.52
N PRO A 87 -18.88 -2.87 -2.69
CA PRO A 87 -18.93 -3.29 -1.28
C PRO A 87 -19.07 -4.82 -1.11
N GLU A 88 -19.63 -5.52 -2.09
CA GLU A 88 -19.75 -6.98 -2.10
C GLU A 88 -18.38 -7.65 -2.27
N ASP A 89 -17.48 -7.06 -3.07
CA ASP A 89 -16.08 -7.52 -3.17
C ASP A 89 -15.38 -7.38 -1.80
N VAL A 90 -15.62 -6.25 -1.11
CA VAL A 90 -15.09 -6.01 0.24
C VAL A 90 -15.61 -7.07 1.22
N ASP A 91 -16.93 -7.31 1.26
CA ASP A 91 -17.55 -8.32 2.12
C ASP A 91 -16.92 -9.71 1.90
N SER A 92 -16.70 -10.08 0.63
CA SER A 92 -16.08 -11.35 0.28
C SER A 92 -14.67 -11.48 0.83
N LEU A 93 -13.82 -10.45 0.66
CA LEU A 93 -12.44 -10.47 1.16
C LEU A 93 -12.38 -10.51 2.69
N LEU A 94 -13.23 -9.73 3.38
CA LEU A 94 -13.29 -9.73 4.84
C LEU A 94 -13.70 -11.10 5.39
N ARG A 95 -14.68 -11.76 4.75
CA ARG A 95 -15.10 -13.14 5.14
C ARG A 95 -14.01 -14.18 4.92
N CYS A 96 -13.09 -13.94 4.01
CA CYS A 96 -11.95 -14.82 3.75
C CYS A 96 -10.75 -14.56 4.65
N GLY A 97 -10.83 -13.56 5.55
CA GLY A 97 -9.80 -13.29 6.55
C GLY A 97 -8.96 -12.04 6.30
N ALA A 98 -9.30 -11.22 5.31
CA ALA A 98 -8.71 -9.88 5.22
C ALA A 98 -9.24 -8.98 6.35
N ASP A 99 -8.39 -8.12 6.91
CA ASP A 99 -8.77 -7.12 7.90
C ASP A 99 -9.07 -5.78 7.25
N LYS A 100 -8.39 -5.49 6.13
CA LYS A 100 -8.52 -4.25 5.37
C LYS A 100 -8.54 -4.54 3.87
N VAL A 101 -9.13 -3.62 3.11
CA VAL A 101 -9.13 -3.67 1.65
C VAL A 101 -8.54 -2.41 1.04
N GLY A 102 -7.70 -2.60 0.03
CA GLY A 102 -7.12 -1.53 -0.77
C GLY A 102 -7.95 -1.22 -2.01
N VAL A 103 -8.32 0.05 -2.21
CA VAL A 103 -9.00 0.51 -3.43
C VAL A 103 -8.21 1.65 -4.07
N ASN A 104 -8.14 1.65 -5.41
CA ASN A 104 -7.48 2.69 -6.21
C ASN A 104 -8.41 3.09 -7.37
N THR A 105 -8.23 2.54 -8.55
CA THR A 105 -8.93 2.90 -9.79
C THR A 105 -10.45 2.91 -9.65
N ALA A 106 -11.03 1.98 -8.90
CA ALA A 106 -12.47 1.93 -8.68
C ALA A 106 -12.97 3.16 -7.90
N ALA A 107 -12.22 3.63 -6.90
CA ALA A 107 -12.56 4.84 -6.15
C ALA A 107 -12.40 6.11 -7.00
N ILE A 108 -11.42 6.16 -7.90
CA ILE A 108 -11.26 7.27 -8.85
C ILE A 108 -12.45 7.33 -9.80
N ASN A 109 -12.86 6.20 -10.34
CA ASN A 109 -14.00 6.11 -11.26
C ASN A 109 -15.35 6.37 -10.57
N ASN A 110 -15.48 5.98 -9.31
CA ASN A 110 -16.68 6.16 -8.50
C ASN A 110 -16.32 6.48 -7.03
N PRO A 111 -16.11 7.75 -6.67
CA PRO A 111 -15.74 8.14 -5.32
C PRO A 111 -16.74 7.75 -4.23
N THR A 112 -18.03 7.54 -4.60
CA THR A 112 -19.06 7.10 -3.62
C THR A 112 -18.79 5.68 -3.10
N LEU A 113 -17.93 4.90 -3.75
CA LEU A 113 -17.50 3.60 -3.26
C LEU A 113 -16.84 3.73 -1.86
N ILE A 114 -16.06 4.79 -1.66
CA ILE A 114 -15.40 5.06 -0.36
C ILE A 114 -16.46 5.20 0.74
N SER A 115 -17.46 6.07 0.56
CA SER A 115 -18.51 6.28 1.55
C SER A 115 -19.33 5.01 1.80
N ARG A 116 -19.72 4.30 0.75
CA ARG A 116 -20.50 3.06 0.87
C ARG A 116 -19.77 1.96 1.65
N VAL A 117 -18.44 1.83 1.44
CA VAL A 117 -17.61 0.88 2.19
C VAL A 117 -17.46 1.33 3.63
N ALA A 118 -17.16 2.60 3.87
CA ALA A 118 -17.02 3.17 5.22
C ALA A 118 -18.32 3.06 6.05
N GLU A 119 -19.46 3.34 5.44
CA GLU A 119 -20.79 3.23 6.10
C GLU A 119 -21.14 1.78 6.46
N ARG A 120 -20.80 0.82 5.62
CA ARG A 120 -21.17 -0.58 5.82
C ARG A 120 -20.22 -1.34 6.75
N PHE A 121 -18.92 -1.08 6.65
CA PHE A 121 -17.88 -1.88 7.34
C PHE A 121 -17.03 -1.07 8.32
N GLY A 122 -17.19 0.23 8.36
CA GLY A 122 -16.33 1.14 9.10
C GLY A 122 -15.14 1.64 8.26
N ASN A 123 -14.72 2.87 8.52
CA ASN A 123 -13.61 3.49 7.79
C ASN A 123 -12.27 2.77 7.98
N GLN A 124 -12.03 2.11 9.11
CA GLN A 124 -10.81 1.36 9.41
C GLN A 124 -10.55 0.18 8.45
N VAL A 125 -11.58 -0.27 7.73
CA VAL A 125 -11.46 -1.34 6.73
C VAL A 125 -10.86 -0.83 5.41
N LEU A 126 -11.06 0.46 5.10
CA LEU A 126 -10.74 1.02 3.80
C LEU A 126 -9.37 1.71 3.78
N VAL A 127 -8.45 1.14 3.00
CA VAL A 127 -7.18 1.76 2.61
C VAL A 127 -7.33 2.33 1.20
N LEU A 128 -7.19 3.64 1.05
CA LEU A 128 -7.12 4.26 -0.27
C LEU A 128 -5.69 4.12 -0.80
N SER A 129 -5.50 3.32 -1.83
CA SER A 129 -4.23 3.27 -2.56
C SER A 129 -4.16 4.41 -3.57
N VAL A 130 -3.09 5.19 -3.50
CA VAL A 130 -2.86 6.37 -4.35
C VAL A 130 -1.51 6.21 -5.03
N ASP A 131 -1.55 5.85 -6.31
CA ASP A 131 -0.37 5.90 -7.17
C ASP A 131 -0.23 7.33 -7.69
N ALA A 132 0.77 8.04 -7.22
CA ALA A 132 0.99 9.43 -7.58
C ALA A 132 2.41 9.64 -8.12
N ARG A 133 2.54 10.63 -9.00
CA ARG A 133 3.82 11.06 -9.56
C ARG A 133 3.86 12.57 -9.70
N ARG A 134 5.04 13.13 -9.95
CA ARG A 134 5.13 14.50 -10.41
C ARG A 134 4.47 14.64 -11.77
N GLU A 135 3.75 15.72 -11.96
CA GLU A 135 3.08 16.00 -13.22
C GLU A 135 4.06 16.03 -14.40
N GLN A 136 3.58 15.62 -15.56
CA GLN A 136 4.37 15.59 -16.78
C GLN A 136 3.64 16.31 -17.92
N GLY A 137 4.37 17.10 -18.71
CA GLY A 137 3.85 17.80 -19.87
C GLY A 137 3.16 19.12 -19.53
N GLU A 138 2.15 19.51 -20.34
CA GLU A 138 1.48 20.82 -20.28
C GLU A 138 0.33 20.89 -19.25
N ARG A 139 -0.01 19.78 -18.62
CA ARG A 139 -1.08 19.74 -17.60
C ARG A 139 -0.49 20.07 -16.24
N HIS A 140 -1.05 21.07 -15.58
CA HIS A 140 -0.63 21.50 -14.27
C HIS A 140 -1.69 21.22 -13.23
N THR A 141 -1.33 20.41 -12.23
CA THR A 141 -2.09 20.26 -11.00
C THR A 141 -1.66 21.34 -10.01
N GLN A 142 -2.51 21.67 -9.06
CA GLN A 142 -2.18 22.74 -8.09
C GLN A 142 -1.00 22.36 -7.19
N SER A 143 -0.85 21.06 -6.87
CA SER A 143 0.22 20.58 -6.00
C SER A 143 1.50 20.17 -6.73
N GLY A 144 1.46 20.04 -8.05
CA GLY A 144 2.54 19.46 -8.85
C GLY A 144 2.59 17.92 -8.80
N PHE A 145 1.63 17.27 -8.09
CA PHE A 145 1.50 15.82 -8.03
C PHE A 145 0.19 15.37 -8.67
N GLU A 146 0.28 14.39 -9.54
CA GLU A 146 -0.84 13.81 -10.27
C GLU A 146 -1.13 12.37 -9.82
N VAL A 147 -2.41 12.05 -9.63
CA VAL A 147 -2.86 10.67 -9.44
C VAL A 147 -2.82 9.92 -10.76
N THR A 148 -2.33 8.70 -10.72
CA THR A 148 -2.30 7.80 -11.87
C THR A 148 -3.12 6.53 -11.61
N THR A 149 -3.44 5.81 -12.67
CA THR A 149 -4.09 4.50 -12.62
C THR A 149 -3.30 3.47 -13.41
N MET A 150 -3.70 2.20 -13.30
CA MET A 150 -3.08 1.08 -14.02
C MET A 150 -1.56 0.95 -13.77
N GLY A 151 -1.14 1.08 -12.49
CA GLY A 151 0.27 1.00 -12.12
C GLY A 151 1.11 2.13 -12.70
N GLY A 152 0.62 3.37 -12.64
CA GLY A 152 1.33 4.57 -13.12
C GLY A 152 1.21 4.86 -14.62
N ARG A 153 0.66 3.92 -15.40
CA ARG A 153 0.63 4.02 -16.88
C ARG A 153 -0.35 5.02 -17.43
N LYS A 154 -1.42 5.34 -16.69
CA LYS A 154 -2.47 6.24 -17.15
C LYS A 154 -2.58 7.46 -16.25
N SER A 155 -2.34 8.64 -16.83
CA SER A 155 -2.62 9.95 -16.24
C SER A 155 -4.12 10.14 -16.03
N THR A 156 -4.51 10.73 -14.89
CA THR A 156 -5.92 11.05 -14.61
C THR A 156 -6.21 12.53 -14.70
N GLY A 157 -5.20 13.41 -14.59
CA GLY A 157 -5.35 14.85 -14.43
C GLY A 157 -5.87 15.28 -13.06
N ILE A 158 -5.97 14.35 -12.11
CA ILE A 158 -6.46 14.62 -10.75
C ILE A 158 -5.25 15.01 -9.89
N ASP A 159 -5.35 16.14 -9.19
CA ASP A 159 -4.37 16.55 -8.17
C ASP A 159 -4.36 15.55 -7.00
N ALA A 160 -3.19 15.00 -6.69
CA ALA A 160 -3.05 13.97 -5.67
C ALA A 160 -3.40 14.49 -4.27
N ILE A 161 -3.04 15.73 -3.95
CA ILE A 161 -3.33 16.32 -2.64
C ILE A 161 -4.83 16.59 -2.47
N TRP A 162 -5.47 17.11 -3.51
CA TRP A 162 -6.93 17.25 -3.52
C TRP A 162 -7.63 15.91 -3.35
N TRP A 163 -7.14 14.87 -4.05
CA TRP A 163 -7.74 13.54 -4.01
C TRP A 163 -7.69 12.89 -2.62
N VAL A 164 -6.53 12.91 -1.95
CA VAL A 164 -6.40 12.32 -0.61
C VAL A 164 -7.25 13.05 0.42
N LYS A 165 -7.36 14.37 0.33
CA LYS A 165 -8.25 15.17 1.16
C LYS A 165 -9.71 14.79 0.95
N ARG A 166 -10.13 14.71 -0.32
CA ARG A 166 -11.48 14.31 -0.68
C ARG A 166 -11.82 12.89 -0.22
N ALA A 167 -10.88 11.97 -0.35
CA ALA A 167 -11.07 10.59 0.11
C ALA A 167 -11.22 10.49 1.62
N GLN A 168 -10.44 11.25 2.40
CA GLN A 168 -10.62 11.34 3.86
C GLN A 168 -12.04 11.85 4.23
N GLU A 169 -12.53 12.88 3.54
CA GLU A 169 -13.89 13.40 3.74
C GLU A 169 -14.97 12.36 3.42
N LEU A 170 -14.72 11.50 2.44
CA LEU A 170 -15.61 10.41 2.05
C LEU A 170 -15.54 9.19 2.98
N GLY A 171 -14.60 9.16 3.93
CA GLY A 171 -14.49 8.11 4.93
C GLY A 171 -13.37 7.10 4.72
N ALA A 172 -12.37 7.40 3.90
CA ALA A 172 -11.15 6.58 3.86
C ALA A 172 -10.50 6.54 5.25
N GLY A 173 -10.13 5.37 5.71
CA GLY A 173 -9.53 5.18 7.03
C GLY A 173 -8.02 5.31 7.04
N GLU A 174 -7.37 5.06 5.89
CA GLU A 174 -5.92 5.07 5.74
C GLU A 174 -5.54 5.35 4.28
N ILE A 175 -4.37 5.93 4.04
CA ILE A 175 -3.83 6.18 2.70
C ILE A 175 -2.57 5.37 2.50
N LEU A 176 -2.55 4.51 1.49
CA LEU A 176 -1.33 3.91 0.95
C LEU A 176 -0.83 4.81 -0.19
N LEU A 177 0.18 5.63 0.12
CA LEU A 177 0.76 6.59 -0.80
C LEU A 177 1.97 6.00 -1.51
N ASN A 178 1.82 5.67 -2.77
CA ASN A 178 2.89 5.12 -3.59
C ASN A 178 3.43 6.15 -4.56
N SER A 179 4.71 6.49 -4.44
CA SER A 179 5.40 7.35 -5.40
C SER A 179 5.82 6.54 -6.62
N MET A 180 5.18 6.80 -7.76
CA MET A 180 5.53 6.15 -9.02
C MET A 180 6.89 6.58 -9.57
N ASP A 181 7.35 7.78 -9.20
CA ASP A 181 8.68 8.27 -9.57
C ASP A 181 9.79 7.56 -8.79
N ALA A 182 9.51 7.20 -7.53
CA ALA A 182 10.48 6.53 -6.65
C ALA A 182 10.40 4.99 -6.74
N ASP A 183 9.25 4.42 -7.15
CA ASP A 183 9.05 2.98 -7.15
C ASP A 183 10.08 2.23 -8.00
N GLY A 184 10.70 1.22 -7.39
CA GLY A 184 11.76 0.41 -8.01
C GLY A 184 13.15 1.07 -8.06
N THR A 185 13.29 2.36 -7.77
CA THR A 185 14.58 3.09 -7.87
C THR A 185 15.57 2.73 -6.78
N GLN A 186 15.09 2.31 -5.61
CA GLN A 186 15.90 2.05 -4.41
C GLN A 186 16.72 3.27 -3.93
N GLN A 187 16.25 4.48 -4.19
CA GLN A 187 16.92 5.75 -3.82
C GLN A 187 16.28 6.45 -2.61
N GLY A 188 15.35 5.78 -1.94
CA GLY A 188 14.60 6.30 -0.80
C GLY A 188 13.19 6.73 -1.19
N PHE A 189 12.36 6.99 -0.16
CA PHE A 189 10.98 7.42 -0.33
C PHE A 189 10.88 8.87 -0.85
N ASP A 190 9.75 9.20 -1.47
CA ASP A 190 9.44 10.58 -1.89
C ASP A 190 8.99 11.43 -0.69
N LEU A 191 9.95 12.01 -0.01
CA LEU A 191 9.71 12.78 1.23
C LEU A 191 8.90 14.05 0.99
N GLU A 192 9.02 14.66 -0.20
CA GLU A 192 8.27 15.85 -0.56
C GLU A 192 6.78 15.53 -0.69
N MET A 193 6.45 14.45 -1.39
CA MET A 193 5.07 13.98 -1.57
C MET A 193 4.44 13.59 -0.21
N ILE A 194 5.18 12.86 0.64
CA ILE A 194 4.71 12.48 1.98
C ILE A 194 4.39 13.74 2.82
N LYS A 195 5.29 14.72 2.84
CA LYS A 195 5.09 16.00 3.56
C LYS A 195 3.89 16.78 3.03
N ALA A 196 3.70 16.80 1.71
CA ALA A 196 2.58 17.49 1.09
C ALA A 196 1.24 16.84 1.49
N VAL A 197 1.14 15.51 1.42
CA VAL A 197 -0.06 14.78 1.84
C VAL A 197 -0.31 14.93 3.35
N ARG A 198 0.73 14.81 4.19
CA ARG A 198 0.58 14.93 5.66
C ARG A 198 -0.01 16.25 6.12
N LYS A 199 0.26 17.34 5.42
CA LYS A 199 -0.30 18.66 5.74
C LYS A 199 -1.82 18.72 5.61
N GLU A 200 -2.39 17.93 4.70
CA GLU A 200 -3.81 18.02 4.33
C GLU A 200 -4.68 16.91 4.94
N VAL A 201 -4.09 15.79 5.37
CA VAL A 201 -4.87 14.68 5.95
C VAL A 201 -4.44 14.38 7.38
N LYS A 202 -5.38 13.84 8.17
CA LYS A 202 -5.16 13.43 9.57
C LYS A 202 -5.16 11.91 9.75
N ILE A 203 -5.71 11.18 8.79
CA ILE A 203 -5.71 9.71 8.79
C ILE A 203 -4.29 9.18 8.56
N PRO A 204 -3.99 7.95 8.97
CA PRO A 204 -2.68 7.34 8.78
C PRO A 204 -2.22 7.33 7.32
N ILE A 205 -0.91 7.54 7.12
CA ILE A 205 -0.24 7.46 5.83
C ILE A 205 0.75 6.30 5.85
N ILE A 206 0.59 5.37 4.92
CA ILE A 206 1.57 4.32 4.61
C ILE A 206 2.41 4.82 3.43
N ALA A 207 3.69 5.09 3.65
CA ALA A 207 4.61 5.47 2.59
C ALA A 207 5.08 4.25 1.80
N SER A 208 5.05 4.33 0.48
CA SER A 208 5.46 3.28 -0.45
C SER A 208 6.24 3.85 -1.64
N GLY A 209 7.11 3.01 -2.21
CA GLY A 209 7.94 3.34 -3.38
C GLY A 209 9.29 3.94 -2.99
N GLY A 210 10.38 3.32 -3.47
CA GLY A 210 11.73 3.84 -3.40
C GLY A 210 12.66 3.26 -2.34
N ALA A 211 12.17 2.49 -1.37
CA ALA A 211 13.02 1.91 -0.33
C ALA A 211 14.12 1.01 -0.91
N GLY A 212 15.38 1.26 -0.54
CA GLY A 212 16.56 0.50 -0.97
C GLY A 212 17.39 -0.09 0.16
N LYS A 213 17.36 0.54 1.33
CA LYS A 213 18.14 0.17 2.54
C LYS A 213 17.42 0.60 3.81
N ALA A 214 17.78 0.03 4.95
CA ALA A 214 17.14 0.30 6.23
C ALA A 214 17.17 1.79 6.64
N SER A 215 18.23 2.53 6.27
CA SER A 215 18.36 3.96 6.57
C SER A 215 17.42 4.87 5.76
N ASP A 216 16.68 4.35 4.79
CA ASP A 216 15.71 5.13 4.01
C ASP A 216 14.38 5.32 4.77
N PHE A 217 14.10 4.47 5.76
CA PHE A 217 12.81 4.44 6.46
C PHE A 217 12.62 5.58 7.47
N PRO A 218 13.59 5.93 8.35
CA PRO A 218 13.41 7.02 9.30
C PRO A 218 13.04 8.37 8.66
N PRO A 219 13.65 8.80 7.53
CA PRO A 219 13.25 10.04 6.86
C PRO A 219 11.79 10.08 6.40
N ALA A 220 11.21 8.92 5.98
CA ALA A 220 9.80 8.85 5.60
C ALA A 220 8.88 9.11 6.79
N ILE A 221 9.25 8.61 7.98
CA ILE A 221 8.52 8.83 9.23
C ILE A 221 8.63 10.30 9.65
N GLU A 222 9.82 10.88 9.58
CA GLU A 222 10.04 12.30 9.84
C GLU A 222 9.21 13.18 8.89
N ALA A 223 9.04 12.75 7.64
CA ALA A 223 8.19 13.41 6.65
C ALA A 223 6.69 13.32 6.97
N GLY A 224 6.27 12.44 7.89
CA GLY A 224 4.90 12.32 8.37
C GLY A 224 4.20 11.00 8.05
N ALA A 225 4.93 9.95 7.63
CA ALA A 225 4.37 8.62 7.48
C ALA A 225 4.14 7.95 8.85
N ASP A 226 3.00 7.27 9.01
CA ASP A 226 2.65 6.48 10.20
C ASP A 226 3.02 5.01 10.02
N ALA A 227 3.24 4.60 8.77
CA ALA A 227 3.70 3.28 8.39
C ALA A 227 4.56 3.35 7.13
N VAL A 228 5.37 2.34 6.93
CA VAL A 228 6.26 2.20 5.77
C VAL A 228 6.06 0.84 5.14
N LEU A 229 5.92 0.83 3.81
CA LEU A 229 5.68 -0.36 3.03
C LEU A 229 6.81 -0.57 2.04
N ALA A 230 7.30 -1.79 1.95
CA ALA A 230 8.30 -2.20 0.97
C ALA A 230 8.07 -3.64 0.50
N ALA A 231 8.57 -3.96 -0.68
CA ALA A 231 8.43 -5.26 -1.31
C ALA A 231 9.79 -5.86 -1.67
N SER A 232 10.41 -5.39 -2.73
CA SER A 232 11.59 -6.01 -3.35
C SER A 232 12.78 -6.18 -2.41
N ILE A 233 13.05 -5.22 -1.52
CA ILE A 233 14.18 -5.29 -0.59
C ILE A 233 14.03 -6.44 0.41
N PHE A 234 12.80 -6.78 0.80
CA PHE A 234 12.48 -7.91 1.66
C PHE A 234 12.53 -9.23 0.87
N HIS A 235 11.88 -9.29 -0.32
CA HIS A 235 11.82 -10.50 -1.14
C HIS A 235 13.20 -10.99 -1.59
N TYR A 236 14.12 -10.08 -1.87
CA TYR A 236 15.49 -10.41 -2.28
C TYR A 236 16.48 -10.49 -1.11
N GLY A 237 16.00 -10.45 0.13
CA GLY A 237 16.83 -10.56 1.34
C GLY A 237 17.90 -9.48 1.48
N LYS A 238 17.69 -8.30 0.86
CA LYS A 238 18.64 -7.18 0.97
C LYS A 238 18.60 -6.54 2.34
N VAL A 239 17.41 -6.50 2.97
CA VAL A 239 17.15 -5.95 4.28
C VAL A 239 16.09 -6.81 4.94
N THR A 240 16.24 -7.08 6.23
CA THR A 240 15.24 -7.75 7.06
C THR A 240 14.29 -6.74 7.71
N ILE A 241 13.13 -7.20 8.13
CA ILE A 241 12.16 -6.37 8.87
C ILE A 241 12.78 -5.88 10.19
N GLY A 242 13.56 -6.74 10.87
CA GLY A 242 14.28 -6.38 12.08
C GLY A 242 15.25 -5.23 11.89
N GLU A 243 16.08 -5.27 10.83
CA GLU A 243 17.02 -4.18 10.51
C GLU A 243 16.30 -2.85 10.24
N VAL A 244 15.16 -2.88 9.59
CA VAL A 244 14.33 -1.67 9.38
C VAL A 244 13.82 -1.14 10.71
N LYS A 245 13.26 -1.99 11.57
CA LYS A 245 12.78 -1.60 12.91
C LYS A 245 13.89 -1.04 13.78
N ASP A 246 15.08 -1.62 13.72
CA ASP A 246 16.24 -1.14 14.47
C ASP A 246 16.72 0.23 13.97
N ALA A 247 16.72 0.47 12.66
CA ALA A 247 17.03 1.78 12.10
C ALA A 247 16.01 2.86 12.53
N ILE A 248 14.71 2.51 12.56
CA ILE A 248 13.64 3.40 13.02
C ILE A 248 13.79 3.72 14.52
N LYS A 249 14.07 2.71 15.37
CA LYS A 249 14.34 2.90 16.80
C LYS A 249 15.57 3.76 17.06
N ALA A 250 16.67 3.52 16.31
CA ALA A 250 17.89 4.30 16.41
C ALA A 250 17.70 5.79 16.08
N ALA A 251 16.72 6.10 15.23
CA ALA A 251 16.31 7.47 14.92
C ALA A 251 15.36 8.09 15.97
N GLY A 252 15.02 7.37 17.03
CA GLY A 252 14.20 7.88 18.16
C GLY A 252 12.70 7.65 18.01
N TYR A 253 12.24 6.87 17.02
CA TYR A 253 10.83 6.56 16.85
C TYR A 253 10.45 5.24 17.53
N THR A 254 9.21 5.18 18.01
CA THR A 254 8.64 3.94 18.56
C THR A 254 8.16 3.07 17.40
N VAL A 255 8.55 1.81 17.37
CA VAL A 255 8.02 0.78 16.46
C VAL A 255 7.13 -0.19 17.23
N ARG A 256 6.20 -0.79 16.52
CA ARG A 256 5.29 -1.78 17.09
C ARG A 256 6.00 -3.11 17.37
#